data_2247660446e3e02a7526a4fabe9a70ce
#
_entry.id   2247660446e3e02a7526a4fabe9a70ce
#
_cell.length_a   1.000
_cell.length_b   1.000
_cell.length_c   1.000
_cell.angle_alpha   90.00
_cell.angle_beta   90.00
_cell.angle_gamma   90.00
#
_symmetry.space_group_name_H-M   'P 1'
#
loop_
_entity.id
_entity.type
_entity.pdbx_description
1 polymer ?
#
loop_
_entity_poly.entity_id
_entity_poly.type
_entity_poly.pdbx_seq_one_letter_code
_entity_poly.pdbx_strand_id
1 'polypeptide(L)'
;MSTESRPVVRTMRERPVALSARPGGRPPASPIEQFEQVYRHNVDVVMGYFARRCREPQTVADLTSETFVRAVDGFATFDPRRGSDRAWVFGIAARVFATYCDQSAGGREAVARLGGRRQLEQDEIEELAERIDAERQGAALLRRCEQLPPVERAAIELVDLEGLTPKEAAVALGVSRVAFRQRLSRARSRLRKEHQINE
;
A
#
# COMPACT_ATOMS: atom_id res chain seq x y z
N MET A 1 -1.81 59.09 -65.92
CA MET A 1 -1.17 59.68 -64.74
C MET A 1 -1.57 58.78 -63.57
N SER A 2 -0.70 57.82 -63.30
CA SER A 2 -0.95 56.75 -62.33
C SER A 2 -0.22 57.08 -61.07
N THR A 3 -0.91 57.21 -59.94
CA THR A 3 -0.36 57.36 -58.63
C THR A 3 -0.35 56.02 -57.92
N GLU A 4 0.85 55.51 -57.79
CA GLU A 4 1.15 54.23 -57.14
C GLU A 4 1.25 54.49 -55.61
N SER A 5 0.32 53.90 -54.83
CA SER A 5 0.33 53.90 -53.35
C SER A 5 1.12 52.71 -52.87
N ARG A 6 2.28 52.96 -52.25
CA ARG A 6 3.10 51.94 -51.57
C ARG A 6 2.47 51.57 -50.24
N PRO A 7 2.40 50.29 -49.86
CA PRO A 7 2.00 49.89 -48.49
C PRO A 7 3.17 50.09 -47.50
N VAL A 8 2.85 50.72 -46.38
CA VAL A 8 3.74 50.88 -45.23
C VAL A 8 3.80 49.57 -44.46
N VAL A 9 4.94 48.89 -44.55
CA VAL A 9 5.21 47.69 -43.74
C VAL A 9 5.51 48.14 -42.33
N ARG A 10 4.59 47.88 -41.39
CA ARG A 10 4.73 48.13 -39.97
C ARG A 10 5.55 47.00 -39.38
N THR A 11 6.84 47.20 -39.15
CA THR A 11 7.72 46.30 -38.45
C THR A 11 7.24 46.14 -36.98
N MET A 12 6.68 44.97 -36.70
CA MET A 12 6.44 44.56 -35.32
C MET A 12 7.80 44.29 -34.64
N ARG A 13 8.16 45.17 -33.70
CA ARG A 13 9.27 44.92 -32.77
C ARG A 13 8.90 43.72 -31.91
N GLU A 14 9.56 42.60 -32.18
CA GLU A 14 9.56 41.47 -31.26
C GLU A 14 10.23 41.90 -29.93
N ARG A 15 9.43 41.92 -28.87
CA ARG A 15 9.95 42.06 -27.51
C ARG A 15 10.57 40.71 -27.15
N PRO A 16 11.84 40.61 -26.74
CA PRO A 16 12.41 39.39 -26.24
C PRO A 16 11.67 39.01 -24.94
N VAL A 17 10.94 37.91 -24.94
CA VAL A 17 10.47 37.28 -23.74
C VAL A 17 11.69 36.72 -23.03
N ALA A 18 12.14 37.42 -22.00
CA ALA A 18 13.15 36.91 -21.11
C ALA A 18 12.59 35.71 -20.38
N LEU A 19 12.88 34.50 -20.88
CA LEU A 19 12.75 33.27 -20.11
C LEU A 19 13.73 33.38 -18.94
N SER A 20 13.25 33.87 -17.81
CA SER A 20 13.92 33.72 -16.53
C SER A 20 13.92 32.22 -16.17
N ALA A 21 14.91 31.51 -16.71
CA ALA A 21 15.24 30.19 -16.26
C ALA A 21 15.75 30.26 -14.83
N ARG A 22 14.96 29.91 -13.85
CA ARG A 22 15.45 29.64 -12.51
C ARG A 22 16.32 28.36 -12.58
N PRO A 23 17.62 28.43 -12.31
CA PRO A 23 18.47 27.26 -12.29
C PRO A 23 18.17 26.46 -11.02
N GLY A 24 17.87 25.15 -11.15
CA GLY A 24 18.07 24.20 -10.06
C GLY A 24 16.83 23.41 -9.57
N GLY A 25 15.73 23.37 -10.30
CA GLY A 25 14.68 22.40 -9.99
C GLY A 25 14.91 21.10 -10.75
N ARG A 26 15.19 19.97 -10.05
CA ARG A 26 15.09 18.63 -10.65
C ARG A 26 13.70 18.52 -11.31
N PRO A 27 13.60 18.04 -12.56
CA PRO A 27 12.30 17.85 -13.19
C PRO A 27 11.42 16.98 -12.29
N PRO A 28 10.09 17.20 -12.27
CA PRO A 28 9.20 16.35 -11.48
C PRO A 28 9.46 14.89 -11.83
N ALA A 29 9.63 14.05 -10.80
CA ALA A 29 9.89 12.62 -10.97
C ALA A 29 8.82 12.00 -11.88
N SER A 30 9.22 11.15 -12.80
CA SER A 30 8.28 10.42 -13.66
C SER A 30 7.33 9.55 -12.81
N PRO A 31 6.14 9.18 -13.31
CA PRO A 31 5.26 8.25 -12.59
C PRO A 31 5.95 6.95 -12.17
N ILE A 32 6.87 6.46 -12.99
CA ILE A 32 7.66 5.25 -12.71
C ILE A 32 8.62 5.50 -11.54
N GLU A 33 9.36 6.61 -11.54
CA GLU A 33 10.27 6.96 -10.44
C GLU A 33 9.50 7.19 -9.12
N GLN A 34 8.32 7.79 -9.20
CA GLN A 34 7.46 7.97 -8.03
C GLN A 34 6.96 6.63 -7.48
N PHE A 35 6.53 5.73 -8.36
CA PHE A 35 6.10 4.40 -7.95
C PHE A 35 7.26 3.56 -7.39
N GLU A 36 8.45 3.66 -7.98
CA GLU A 36 9.65 2.98 -7.46
C GLU A 36 9.96 3.40 -6.02
N GLN A 37 9.79 4.68 -5.67
CA GLN A 37 9.94 5.13 -4.30
C GLN A 37 8.88 4.51 -3.38
N VAL A 38 7.61 4.48 -3.81
CA VAL A 38 6.53 3.83 -3.05
C VAL A 38 6.84 2.35 -2.83
N TYR A 39 7.31 1.65 -3.86
CA TYR A 39 7.70 0.25 -3.76
C TYR A 39 8.82 0.04 -2.72
N ARG A 40 9.94 0.75 -2.88
CA ARG A 40 11.12 0.63 -2.00
C ARG A 40 10.81 0.93 -0.54
N HIS A 41 9.95 1.91 -0.28
CA HIS A 41 9.58 2.27 1.09
C HIS A 41 8.62 1.27 1.75
N ASN A 42 7.90 0.48 0.97
CA ASN A 42 6.80 -0.30 1.50
C ASN A 42 6.95 -1.82 1.31
N VAL A 43 7.86 -2.31 0.45
CA VAL A 43 7.95 -3.74 0.15
C VAL A 43 8.25 -4.57 1.39
N ASP A 44 9.21 -4.17 2.21
CA ASP A 44 9.59 -4.89 3.42
C ASP A 44 8.48 -4.92 4.47
N VAL A 45 7.79 -3.81 4.66
CA VAL A 45 6.70 -3.74 5.64
C VAL A 45 5.47 -4.51 5.19
N VAL A 46 5.19 -4.56 3.87
CA VAL A 46 4.12 -5.39 3.29
C VAL A 46 4.46 -6.87 3.39
N MET A 47 5.71 -7.23 3.10
CA MET A 47 6.19 -8.59 3.27
C MET A 47 6.07 -9.04 4.75
N GLY A 48 6.50 -8.23 5.71
CA GLY A 48 6.32 -8.48 7.14
C GLY A 48 4.85 -8.59 7.54
N TYR A 49 3.96 -7.78 6.93
CA TYR A 49 2.52 -7.90 7.12
C TYR A 49 2.00 -9.29 6.77
N PHE A 50 2.41 -9.86 5.64
CA PHE A 50 1.99 -11.21 5.23
C PHE A 50 2.74 -12.30 5.99
N ALA A 51 4.04 -12.13 6.30
CA ALA A 51 4.84 -13.08 7.08
C ALA A 51 4.24 -13.37 8.47
N ARG A 52 3.67 -12.34 9.10
CA ARG A 52 2.94 -12.52 10.36
C ARG A 52 1.66 -13.34 10.24
N ARG A 53 1.07 -13.45 9.05
CA ARG A 53 -0.26 -14.04 8.78
C ARG A 53 -0.21 -15.36 8.03
N CYS A 54 0.84 -15.59 7.27
CA CYS A 54 1.06 -16.79 6.47
C CYS A 54 2.32 -17.52 6.95
N ARG A 55 2.35 -18.84 6.79
CA ARG A 55 3.52 -19.66 7.17
C ARG A 55 4.35 -20.10 5.98
N GLU A 56 3.74 -20.12 4.81
CA GLU A 56 4.37 -20.62 3.60
C GLU A 56 5.09 -19.47 2.88
N PRO A 57 6.41 -19.56 2.66
CA PRO A 57 7.19 -18.52 2.00
C PRO A 57 6.62 -18.14 0.63
N GLN A 58 6.25 -19.11 -0.20
CA GLN A 58 5.68 -18.85 -1.51
C GLN A 58 4.39 -18.01 -1.41
N THR A 59 3.52 -18.32 -0.44
CA THR A 59 2.29 -17.54 -0.22
C THR A 59 2.60 -16.10 0.19
N VAL A 60 3.60 -15.87 1.04
CA VAL A 60 4.02 -14.51 1.44
C VAL A 60 4.54 -13.72 0.24
N ALA A 61 5.40 -14.34 -0.58
CA ALA A 61 5.93 -13.72 -1.78
C ALA A 61 4.82 -13.40 -2.79
N ASP A 62 3.90 -14.32 -2.99
CA ASP A 62 2.78 -14.17 -3.90
C ASP A 62 1.83 -13.03 -3.53
N LEU A 63 1.44 -12.96 -2.26
CA LEU A 63 0.56 -11.89 -1.76
C LEU A 63 1.26 -10.53 -1.79
N THR A 64 2.58 -10.50 -1.52
CA THR A 64 3.37 -9.28 -1.65
C THR A 64 3.42 -8.82 -3.10
N SER A 65 3.73 -9.71 -4.03
CA SER A 65 3.76 -9.41 -5.46
C SER A 65 2.40 -8.93 -5.97
N GLU A 66 1.33 -9.61 -5.63
CA GLU A 66 -0.04 -9.24 -6.01
C GLU A 66 -0.42 -7.85 -5.49
N THR A 67 0.01 -7.52 -4.26
CA THR A 67 -0.21 -6.18 -3.69
C THR A 67 0.43 -5.11 -4.57
N PHE A 68 1.68 -5.30 -5.00
CA PHE A 68 2.38 -4.31 -5.81
C PHE A 68 1.94 -4.29 -7.26
N VAL A 69 1.50 -5.41 -7.84
CA VAL A 69 0.85 -5.42 -9.16
C VAL A 69 -0.41 -4.55 -9.14
N ARG A 70 -1.29 -4.75 -8.14
CA ARG A 70 -2.48 -3.90 -7.98
C ARG A 70 -2.15 -2.45 -7.66
N ALA A 71 -1.03 -2.21 -6.96
CA ALA A 71 -0.56 -0.87 -6.70
C ALA A 71 -0.08 -0.18 -7.97
N VAL A 72 0.65 -0.86 -8.87
CA VAL A 72 1.01 -0.32 -10.19
C VAL A 72 -0.23 0.06 -10.99
N ASP A 73 -1.18 -0.86 -11.12
CA ASP A 73 -2.41 -0.65 -11.87
C ASP A 73 -3.24 0.52 -11.33
N GLY A 74 -3.24 0.66 -10.00
CA GLY A 74 -3.98 1.71 -9.30
C GLY A 74 -3.21 3.02 -9.09
N PHE A 75 -1.93 3.11 -9.46
CA PHE A 75 -1.07 4.23 -9.08
C PHE A 75 -1.57 5.59 -9.57
N ALA A 76 -2.17 5.64 -10.75
CA ALA A 76 -2.78 6.86 -11.29
C ALA A 76 -3.90 7.44 -10.40
N THR A 77 -4.47 6.62 -9.49
CA THR A 77 -5.51 7.05 -8.55
C THR A 77 -4.97 7.43 -7.18
N PHE A 78 -3.67 7.26 -6.95
CA PHE A 78 -3.03 7.64 -5.70
C PHE A 78 -2.97 9.15 -5.57
N ASP A 79 -3.55 9.68 -4.50
CA ASP A 79 -3.50 11.10 -4.16
C ASP A 79 -2.85 11.29 -2.79
N PRO A 80 -1.62 11.82 -2.72
CA PRO A 80 -0.89 12.03 -1.47
C PRO A 80 -1.60 13.01 -0.51
N ARG A 81 -2.56 13.81 -0.99
CA ARG A 81 -3.38 14.69 -0.13
C ARG A 81 -4.39 13.90 0.70
N ARG A 82 -4.76 12.70 0.26
CA ARG A 82 -5.75 11.83 0.92
C ARG A 82 -5.14 10.92 1.98
N GLY A 83 -3.84 10.64 1.90
CA GLY A 83 -3.14 9.79 2.84
C GLY A 83 -1.70 9.52 2.41
N SER A 84 -0.92 8.88 3.30
CA SER A 84 0.43 8.44 2.98
C SER A 84 0.42 7.29 1.96
N ASP A 85 1.52 7.12 1.23
CA ASP A 85 1.78 5.98 0.36
C ASP A 85 1.64 4.66 1.14
N ARG A 86 2.16 4.62 2.37
CA ARG A 86 2.02 3.49 3.28
C ARG A 86 0.56 3.12 3.54
N ALA A 87 -0.28 4.08 3.92
CA ALA A 87 -1.71 3.83 4.17
C ALA A 87 -2.44 3.33 2.91
N TRP A 88 -2.08 3.87 1.75
CA TRP A 88 -2.65 3.46 0.47
C TRP A 88 -2.25 2.03 0.11
N VAL A 89 -0.96 1.68 0.22
CA VAL A 89 -0.47 0.32 -0.05
C VAL A 89 -1.06 -0.69 0.94
N PHE A 90 -1.14 -0.36 2.23
CA PHE A 90 -1.79 -1.23 3.21
C PHE A 90 -3.28 -1.43 2.96
N GLY A 91 -3.97 -0.44 2.38
CA GLY A 91 -5.34 -0.60 1.92
C GLY A 91 -5.48 -1.63 0.79
N ILE A 92 -4.48 -1.73 -0.08
CA ILE A 92 -4.40 -2.76 -1.12
C ILE A 92 -4.07 -4.12 -0.50
N ALA A 93 -3.03 -4.19 0.34
CA ALA A 93 -2.60 -5.41 1.02
C ALA A 93 -3.73 -6.05 1.85
N ALA A 94 -4.49 -5.26 2.60
CA ALA A 94 -5.62 -5.74 3.38
C ALA A 94 -6.73 -6.36 2.50
N ARG A 95 -7.01 -5.77 1.32
CA ARG A 95 -7.97 -6.35 0.36
C ARG A 95 -7.45 -7.62 -0.30
N VAL A 96 -6.16 -7.65 -0.66
CA VAL A 96 -5.50 -8.86 -1.18
C VAL A 96 -5.60 -9.99 -0.16
N PHE A 97 -5.29 -9.70 1.10
CA PHE A 97 -5.36 -10.69 2.17
C PHE A 97 -6.80 -11.17 2.44
N ALA A 98 -7.78 -10.27 2.48
CA ALA A 98 -9.18 -10.64 2.64
C ALA A 98 -9.64 -11.58 1.52
N THR A 99 -9.32 -11.26 0.26
CA THR A 99 -9.62 -12.12 -0.89
C THR A 99 -8.95 -13.49 -0.76
N TYR A 100 -7.69 -13.54 -0.31
CA TYR A 100 -6.98 -14.80 -0.05
C TYR A 100 -7.69 -15.64 1.02
N CYS A 101 -8.11 -15.02 2.14
CA CYS A 101 -8.82 -15.72 3.21
C CYS A 101 -10.17 -16.28 2.73
N ASP A 102 -10.96 -15.49 2.00
CA ASP A 102 -12.26 -15.91 1.46
C ASP A 102 -12.09 -17.10 0.48
N GLN A 103 -11.05 -17.09 -0.33
CA GLN A 103 -10.73 -18.15 -1.28
C GLN A 103 -10.14 -19.38 -0.58
N SER A 104 -9.38 -19.22 0.49
CA SER A 104 -8.80 -20.33 1.26
C SER A 104 -9.86 -21.09 2.07
N ALA A 105 -10.96 -20.45 2.42
CA ALA A 105 -12.14 -21.10 2.98
C ALA A 105 -12.87 -21.99 1.94
N GLY A 106 -12.66 -21.72 0.63
CA GLY A 106 -13.25 -22.46 -0.50
C GLY A 106 -12.31 -23.38 -1.30
N GLY A 107 -11.02 -23.47 -0.92
CA GLY A 107 -10.04 -24.32 -1.62
C GLY A 107 -8.80 -23.58 -2.10
N ARG A 108 -7.65 -24.23 -1.93
CA ARG A 108 -6.29 -23.75 -2.27
C ARG A 108 -6.04 -23.44 -3.76
N GLU A 109 -7.02 -23.61 -4.62
CA GLU A 109 -6.90 -23.48 -6.08
C GLU A 109 -6.85 -22.04 -6.62
N ALA A 110 -7.31 -21.07 -5.85
CA ALA A 110 -7.48 -19.72 -6.38
C ALA A 110 -6.17 -18.91 -6.44
N VAL A 111 -5.20 -19.21 -5.57
CA VAL A 111 -3.88 -18.56 -5.57
C VAL A 111 -3.03 -19.04 -6.75
N ALA A 112 -3.21 -20.28 -7.19
CA ALA A 112 -2.52 -20.86 -8.34
C ALA A 112 -2.94 -20.24 -9.71
N ARG A 113 -4.07 -19.51 -9.76
CA ARG A 113 -4.60 -18.92 -11.01
C ARG A 113 -4.00 -17.55 -11.37
N LEU A 114 -3.24 -16.94 -10.50
CA LEU A 114 -2.51 -15.72 -10.85
C LEU A 114 -1.30 -16.13 -11.70
N GLY A 115 -1.57 -16.33 -12.98
CA GLY A 115 -0.58 -16.84 -13.93
C GLY A 115 0.66 -15.94 -14.02
N GLY A 116 1.83 -16.58 -14.08
CA GLY A 116 3.11 -15.90 -14.27
C GLY A 116 3.92 -15.67 -13.00
N ARG A 117 3.60 -16.35 -11.89
CA ARG A 117 4.38 -16.25 -10.66
C ARG A 117 5.70 -17.00 -10.78
N ARG A 118 6.78 -16.30 -10.47
CA ARG A 118 8.07 -16.90 -10.31
C ARG A 118 8.04 -17.81 -9.07
N GLN A 119 8.45 -19.06 -9.21
CA GLN A 119 8.75 -19.89 -8.04
C GLN A 119 9.99 -19.34 -7.34
N LEU A 120 9.97 -19.35 -6.02
CA LEU A 120 11.13 -18.99 -5.22
C LEU A 120 12.20 -20.06 -5.37
N GLU A 121 13.46 -19.64 -5.44
CA GLU A 121 14.60 -20.51 -5.35
C GLU A 121 14.78 -21.00 -3.89
N GLN A 122 15.56 -22.06 -3.67
CA GLN A 122 15.68 -22.70 -2.36
C GLN A 122 16.24 -21.75 -1.28
N ASP A 123 17.24 -20.95 -1.63
CA ASP A 123 17.83 -19.93 -0.75
C ASP A 123 16.85 -18.81 -0.40
N GLU A 124 16.05 -18.36 -1.35
CA GLU A 124 14.98 -17.37 -1.12
C GLU A 124 13.88 -17.93 -0.20
N ILE A 125 13.58 -19.23 -0.32
CA ILE A 125 12.63 -19.92 0.58
C ILE A 125 13.18 -19.93 2.00
N GLU A 126 14.45 -20.26 2.18
CA GLU A 126 15.11 -20.34 3.49
C GLU A 126 15.18 -18.95 4.15
N GLU A 127 15.62 -17.91 3.43
CA GLU A 127 15.66 -16.53 3.94
C GLU A 127 14.28 -16.03 4.34
N LEU A 128 13.27 -16.30 3.51
CA LEU A 128 11.90 -15.86 3.81
C LEU A 128 11.27 -16.67 4.95
N ALA A 129 11.61 -17.96 5.08
CA ALA A 129 11.17 -18.79 6.21
C ALA A 129 11.73 -18.28 7.54
N GLU A 130 13.03 -17.97 7.60
CA GLU A 130 13.66 -17.36 8.78
C GLU A 130 12.99 -16.03 9.15
N ARG A 131 12.69 -15.20 8.17
CA ARG A 131 11.97 -13.93 8.38
C ARG A 131 10.56 -14.16 8.90
N ILE A 132 9.83 -15.14 8.37
CA ILE A 132 8.48 -15.51 8.85
C ILE A 132 8.56 -15.93 10.32
N ASP A 133 9.53 -16.75 10.69
CA ASP A 133 9.69 -17.22 12.06
C ASP A 133 10.02 -16.08 13.01
N ALA A 134 10.93 -15.16 12.63
CA ALA A 134 11.25 -13.98 13.42
C ALA A 134 10.03 -13.05 13.63
N GLU A 135 9.28 -12.77 12.56
CA GLU A 135 8.05 -11.96 12.63
C GLU A 135 6.96 -12.62 13.50
N ARG A 136 6.88 -13.95 13.48
CA ARG A 136 5.91 -14.70 14.29
C ARG A 136 6.29 -14.87 15.74
N GLN A 137 7.57 -14.88 16.07
CA GLN A 137 8.03 -14.88 17.48
C GLN A 137 7.58 -13.61 18.19
N GLY A 138 7.56 -12.45 17.51
CA GLY A 138 7.02 -11.20 18.01
C GLY A 138 5.47 -11.13 18.06
N ALA A 139 4.77 -12.11 17.51
CA ALA A 139 3.36 -12.04 17.18
C ALA A 139 2.39 -12.52 18.28
N ALA A 140 2.76 -12.44 19.58
CA ALA A 140 1.84 -12.78 20.66
C ALA A 140 0.50 -12.01 20.56
N LEU A 141 0.56 -10.75 20.19
CA LEU A 141 -0.64 -9.93 19.93
C LEU A 141 -1.45 -10.45 18.76
N LEU A 142 -0.80 -10.92 17.69
CA LEU A 142 -1.49 -11.46 16.51
C LEU A 142 -2.31 -12.71 16.84
N ARG A 143 -1.76 -13.65 17.61
CA ARG A 143 -2.49 -14.85 18.07
C ARG A 143 -3.75 -14.47 18.82
N ARG A 144 -3.69 -13.44 19.68
CA ARG A 144 -4.86 -12.92 20.39
C ARG A 144 -5.85 -12.24 19.43
N CYS A 145 -5.37 -11.62 18.39
CA CYS A 145 -6.23 -11.01 17.37
C CYS A 145 -6.95 -12.04 16.49
N GLU A 146 -6.48 -13.29 16.41
CA GLU A 146 -7.11 -14.34 15.59
C GLU A 146 -8.56 -14.63 15.98
N GLN A 147 -8.92 -14.41 17.21
CA GLN A 147 -10.28 -14.59 17.74
C GLN A 147 -11.21 -13.40 17.50
N LEU A 148 -10.67 -12.27 17.06
CA LEU A 148 -11.47 -11.08 16.78
C LEU A 148 -12.23 -11.23 15.45
N PRO A 149 -13.44 -10.64 15.34
CA PRO A 149 -14.10 -10.48 14.05
C PRO A 149 -13.18 -9.81 13.02
N PRO A 150 -13.19 -10.24 11.74
CA PRO A 150 -12.23 -9.78 10.73
C PRO A 150 -12.09 -8.24 10.63
N VAL A 151 -13.20 -7.52 10.75
CA VAL A 151 -13.22 -6.04 10.67
C VAL A 151 -12.60 -5.36 11.90
N GLU A 152 -12.68 -5.98 13.07
CA GLU A 152 -12.06 -5.49 14.32
C GLU A 152 -10.58 -5.86 14.35
N ARG A 153 -10.25 -7.06 13.89
CA ARG A 153 -8.90 -7.54 13.72
C ARG A 153 -8.10 -6.64 12.78
N ALA A 154 -8.60 -6.36 11.56
CA ALA A 154 -7.94 -5.47 10.62
C ALA A 154 -7.71 -4.06 11.20
N ALA A 155 -8.64 -3.55 12.00
CA ALA A 155 -8.49 -2.23 12.61
C ALA A 155 -7.34 -2.16 13.63
N ILE A 156 -7.19 -3.20 14.48
CA ILE A 156 -6.14 -3.23 15.50
C ILE A 156 -4.78 -3.53 14.89
N GLU A 157 -4.73 -4.43 13.91
CA GLU A 157 -3.51 -4.78 13.20
C GLU A 157 -2.91 -3.55 12.49
N LEU A 158 -3.71 -2.79 11.75
CA LEU A 158 -3.21 -1.61 11.04
C LEU A 158 -2.69 -0.51 11.97
N VAL A 159 -3.29 -0.34 13.15
CA VAL A 159 -2.85 0.70 14.08
C VAL A 159 -1.75 0.20 15.01
N ASP A 160 -1.96 -0.94 15.68
CA ASP A 160 -1.11 -1.36 16.80
C ASP A 160 0.10 -2.20 16.32
N LEU A 161 0.03 -2.85 15.13
CA LEU A 161 1.14 -3.60 14.56
C LEU A 161 1.83 -2.85 13.41
N GLU A 162 1.06 -2.26 12.51
CA GLU A 162 1.63 -1.58 11.33
C GLU A 162 1.91 -0.09 11.59
N GLY A 163 1.51 0.44 12.76
CA GLY A 163 1.80 1.81 13.17
C GLY A 163 1.07 2.89 12.37
N LEU A 164 -0.01 2.57 11.65
CA LEU A 164 -0.82 3.57 10.98
C LEU A 164 -1.59 4.40 12.00
N THR A 165 -1.76 5.69 11.72
CA THR A 165 -2.70 6.51 12.48
C THR A 165 -4.13 6.02 12.26
N PRO A 166 -5.06 6.21 13.21
CA PRO A 166 -6.47 5.85 13.03
C PRO A 166 -7.12 6.52 11.80
N LYS A 167 -6.62 7.69 11.39
CA LYS A 167 -7.06 8.39 10.17
C LYS A 167 -6.62 7.63 8.92
N GLU A 168 -5.37 7.23 8.86
CA GLU A 168 -4.80 6.49 7.73
C GLU A 168 -5.42 5.10 7.61
N ALA A 169 -5.55 4.39 8.73
CA ALA A 169 -6.18 3.09 8.77
C ALA A 169 -7.67 3.11 8.34
N ALA A 170 -8.41 4.17 8.70
CA ALA A 170 -9.77 4.36 8.21
C ALA A 170 -9.82 4.53 6.68
N VAL A 171 -8.88 5.30 6.11
CA VAL A 171 -8.75 5.47 4.65
C VAL A 171 -8.36 4.16 3.99
N ALA A 172 -7.38 3.43 4.54
CA ALA A 172 -6.92 2.14 4.04
C ALA A 172 -8.07 1.12 3.94
N LEU A 173 -8.93 1.06 4.96
CA LEU A 173 -10.08 0.15 5.01
C LEU A 173 -11.34 0.70 4.30
N GLY A 174 -11.30 1.91 3.74
CA GLY A 174 -12.44 2.51 3.05
C GLY A 174 -13.65 2.78 3.94
N VAL A 175 -13.45 3.09 5.23
CA VAL A 175 -14.51 3.33 6.20
C VAL A 175 -14.47 4.74 6.78
N SER A 176 -15.61 5.21 7.33
CA SER A 176 -15.64 6.50 8.02
C SER A 176 -14.77 6.45 9.30
N ARG A 177 -14.21 7.60 9.68
CA ARG A 177 -13.42 7.72 10.93
C ARG A 177 -14.20 7.31 12.18
N VAL A 178 -15.52 7.57 12.20
CA VAL A 178 -16.39 7.19 13.33
C VAL A 178 -16.50 5.67 13.39
N ALA A 179 -16.84 5.02 12.27
CA ALA A 179 -16.94 3.56 12.20
C ALA A 179 -15.62 2.90 12.55
N PHE A 180 -14.49 3.45 12.08
CA PHE A 180 -13.16 2.93 12.41
C PHE A 180 -12.86 3.01 13.90
N ARG A 181 -13.09 4.17 14.53
CA ARG A 181 -12.90 4.34 15.99
C ARG A 181 -13.73 3.34 16.81
N GLN A 182 -14.98 3.11 16.41
CA GLN A 182 -15.85 2.13 17.06
C GLN A 182 -15.31 0.71 16.93
N ARG A 183 -14.79 0.32 15.73
CA ARG A 183 -14.16 -0.99 15.52
C ARG A 183 -12.93 -1.16 16.37
N LEU A 184 -12.03 -0.18 16.37
CA LEU A 184 -10.79 -0.19 17.16
C LEU A 184 -11.07 -0.26 18.67
N SER A 185 -12.06 0.50 19.14
CA SER A 185 -12.48 0.49 20.56
C SER A 185 -13.02 -0.87 20.98
N ARG A 186 -13.88 -1.48 20.13
CA ARG A 186 -14.43 -2.83 20.40
C ARG A 186 -13.34 -3.89 20.40
N ALA A 187 -12.43 -3.86 19.42
CA ALA A 187 -11.30 -4.77 19.34
C ALA A 187 -10.44 -4.70 20.61
N ARG A 188 -10.03 -3.50 21.02
CA ARG A 188 -9.24 -3.31 22.24
C ARG A 188 -9.98 -3.73 23.52
N SER A 189 -11.29 -3.53 23.58
CA SER A 189 -12.11 -3.96 24.70
C SER A 189 -12.18 -5.49 24.82
N ARG A 190 -12.33 -6.20 23.70
CA ARG A 190 -12.33 -7.67 23.67
C ARG A 190 -10.99 -8.24 24.10
N LEU A 191 -9.87 -7.73 23.57
CA LEU A 191 -8.53 -8.17 23.96
C LEU A 191 -8.21 -7.94 25.43
N ARG A 192 -8.73 -6.87 26.06
CA ARG A 192 -8.57 -6.65 27.50
C ARG A 192 -9.36 -7.64 28.34
N LYS A 193 -10.59 -7.99 27.93
CA LYS A 193 -11.40 -8.97 28.66
C LYS A 193 -10.79 -10.36 28.64
N GLU A 194 -10.21 -10.77 27.51
CA GLU A 194 -9.52 -12.07 27.38
C GLU A 194 -8.27 -12.13 28.28
N HIS A 195 -7.59 -11.01 28.49
CA HIS A 195 -6.44 -10.97 29.39
C HIS A 195 -6.83 -11.18 30.86
N GLN A 196 -7.96 -10.62 31.28
CA GLN A 196 -8.47 -10.73 32.66
C GLN A 196 -9.04 -12.13 32.99
N ILE A 197 -9.39 -12.93 31.99
CA ILE A 197 -9.93 -14.29 32.20
C ILE A 197 -8.79 -15.32 32.29
N ASN A 198 -7.62 -15.01 31.74
CA ASN A 198 -6.46 -15.91 31.70
C ASN A 198 -5.40 -15.60 32.79
N GLU A 199 -5.65 -14.67 33.71
CA GLU A 199 -4.93 -14.43 34.94
C GLU A 199 -5.66 -15.06 36.13
#